data_40c37586a1323f542053ae28f17530b5
#
_entry.id   40c37586a1323f542053ae28f17530b5
#
_cell.length_a   1.000
_cell.length_b   1.000
_cell.length_c   1.000
_cell.angle_alpha   90.00
_cell.angle_beta   90.00
_cell.angle_gamma   90.00
#
_symmetry.space_group_name_H-M   'P 1'
#
loop_
_entity.id
_entity.type
_entity.pdbx_description
1 polymer ?
#
loop_
_entity_poly.entity_id
_entity_poly.type
_entity_poly.pdbx_seq_one_letter_code
_entity_poly.pdbx_strand_id
1 'polypeptide(L)'
;LYFEPVFWEHIYDIIRHEKPVGVIVQLGGQTALKLAEKLDRFGIPIVGTSYQSLDLAEDRGRFSTLLHEHGIPYPQFDVITRPDEARAVAEKLGYPILVRPSYVLGGQGMKIVINHDDLETHVVELFKDFPGNRVLLDHYLDGAIEAEADAICDGENVYIIGIMEHIEPCGVHSGDSNATLPPFNLGELVMQQIIDHTHTIARALGTVGLINIQFAIKDDTVFIIEANPRASRTVPFICKAYQESYVNAATKVMLGTKKVTDFTFNPKKGGWAIKVPVFSFHKFPDVNKTLGPQMKSTGEAIYFIDSLRDPLFRKLYSERNYYLSK
;
A
#
# COMPACT_ATOMS: atom_id res chain seq x y z
N LEU A 1 28.39 7.01 -5.50
CA LEU A 1 27.35 6.13 -6.05
C LEU A 1 27.91 4.71 -6.16
N TYR A 2 27.22 3.73 -5.61
CA TYR A 2 27.57 2.33 -5.62
C TYR A 2 26.59 1.56 -6.49
N PHE A 3 27.10 0.61 -7.28
CA PHE A 3 26.31 -0.28 -8.15
C PHE A 3 26.41 -1.70 -7.63
N GLU A 4 25.85 -1.92 -6.43
CA GLU A 4 25.92 -3.19 -5.74
C GLU A 4 24.50 -3.75 -5.51
N PRO A 5 24.35 -5.08 -5.43
CA PRO A 5 23.11 -5.68 -4.97
C PRO A 5 22.74 -5.18 -3.58
N VAL A 6 21.45 -4.97 -3.33
CA VAL A 6 20.95 -4.53 -2.01
C VAL A 6 20.88 -5.72 -1.05
N PHE A 7 22.01 -6.44 -0.91
CA PHE A 7 22.22 -7.46 0.10
C PHE A 7 22.95 -6.87 1.31
N TRP A 8 22.69 -7.45 2.48
CA TRP A 8 23.22 -6.94 3.73
C TRP A 8 24.75 -6.77 3.72
N GLU A 9 25.45 -7.73 3.20
CA GLU A 9 26.93 -7.79 3.19
C GLU A 9 27.51 -6.59 2.44
N HIS A 10 26.99 -6.30 1.25
CA HIS A 10 27.42 -5.17 0.41
C HIS A 10 27.08 -3.83 1.07
N ILE A 11 25.85 -3.70 1.58
CA ILE A 11 25.40 -2.46 2.24
C ILE A 11 26.21 -2.23 3.53
N TYR A 12 26.48 -3.27 4.31
CA TYR A 12 27.27 -3.15 5.53
C TYR A 12 28.71 -2.71 5.26
N ASP A 13 29.36 -3.25 4.21
CA ASP A 13 30.70 -2.83 3.80
C ASP A 13 30.72 -1.37 3.33
N ILE A 14 29.72 -0.92 2.58
CA ILE A 14 29.57 0.50 2.19
C ILE A 14 29.43 1.38 3.43
N ILE A 15 28.58 1.00 4.38
CA ILE A 15 28.38 1.75 5.64
C ILE A 15 29.70 1.85 6.42
N ARG A 16 30.47 0.76 6.54
CA ARG A 16 31.76 0.75 7.20
C ARG A 16 32.80 1.64 6.51
N HIS A 17 32.74 1.71 5.19
CA HIS A 17 33.64 2.52 4.37
C HIS A 17 33.29 4.00 4.47
N GLU A 18 32.03 4.36 4.20
CA GLU A 18 31.56 5.74 4.12
C GLU A 18 31.27 6.37 5.49
N LYS A 19 31.00 5.57 6.51
CA LYS A 19 30.67 5.98 7.88
C LYS A 19 29.58 7.06 7.90
N PRO A 20 28.41 6.83 7.24
CA PRO A 20 27.32 7.79 7.21
C PRO A 20 26.72 7.99 8.61
N VAL A 21 26.02 9.10 8.82
CA VAL A 21 25.27 9.36 10.06
C VAL A 21 24.07 8.43 10.24
N GLY A 22 23.60 7.79 9.16
CA GLY A 22 22.50 6.83 9.16
C GLY A 22 22.08 6.45 7.75
N VAL A 23 21.05 5.61 7.64
CA VAL A 23 20.58 5.04 6.38
C VAL A 23 19.09 5.37 6.20
N ILE A 24 18.70 5.91 5.04
CA ILE A 24 17.31 6.09 4.64
C ILE A 24 16.86 4.84 3.89
N VAL A 25 15.94 4.06 4.48
CA VAL A 25 15.38 2.84 3.86
C VAL A 25 14.05 3.09 3.13
N GLN A 26 13.33 4.14 3.49
CA GLN A 26 11.96 4.42 3.01
C GLN A 26 11.85 4.76 1.52
N LEU A 27 12.95 5.16 0.86
CA LEU A 27 12.95 5.56 -0.54
C LEU A 27 13.38 4.44 -1.51
N GLY A 28 13.76 3.28 -0.99
CA GLY A 28 14.23 2.13 -1.77
C GLY A 28 13.22 1.00 -1.97
N GLY A 29 11.95 1.25 -1.68
CA GLY A 29 10.88 0.23 -1.75
C GLY A 29 11.12 -0.94 -0.79
N GLN A 30 10.41 -2.05 -0.99
CA GLN A 30 10.46 -3.21 -0.11
C GLN A 30 11.86 -3.86 -0.01
N THR A 31 12.68 -3.75 -1.05
CA THR A 31 14.03 -4.31 -1.03
C THR A 31 14.91 -3.63 0.02
N ALA A 32 14.85 -2.30 0.12
CA ALA A 32 15.59 -1.55 1.13
C ALA A 32 15.00 -1.73 2.54
N LEU A 33 13.68 -1.83 2.66
CA LEU A 33 13.01 -2.05 3.96
C LEU A 33 13.43 -3.36 4.63
N LYS A 34 13.71 -4.42 3.86
CA LYS A 34 14.22 -5.69 4.40
C LYS A 34 15.57 -5.57 5.13
N LEU A 35 16.28 -4.46 4.93
CA LEU A 35 17.52 -4.18 5.67
C LEU A 35 17.26 -3.57 7.06
N ALA A 36 16.07 -3.03 7.32
CA ALA A 36 15.77 -2.27 8.53
C ALA A 36 16.04 -3.07 9.82
N GLU A 37 15.64 -4.34 9.87
CA GLU A 37 15.91 -5.24 11.00
C GLU A 37 17.40 -5.37 11.26
N LYS A 38 18.19 -5.63 10.21
CA LYS A 38 19.64 -5.79 10.36
C LYS A 38 20.33 -4.48 10.73
N LEU A 39 19.88 -3.34 10.17
CA LEU A 39 20.38 -2.02 10.54
C LEU A 39 20.16 -1.76 12.04
N ASP A 40 18.95 -1.96 12.54
CA ASP A 40 18.59 -1.79 13.95
C ASP A 40 19.42 -2.73 14.85
N ARG A 41 19.48 -4.02 14.51
CA ARG A 41 20.24 -5.04 15.25
C ARG A 41 21.75 -4.74 15.34
N PHE A 42 22.33 -4.13 14.32
CA PHE A 42 23.74 -3.74 14.29
C PHE A 42 23.99 -2.32 14.80
N GLY A 43 22.96 -1.65 15.35
CA GLY A 43 23.06 -0.31 15.92
C GLY A 43 23.34 0.79 14.88
N ILE A 44 22.98 0.56 13.61
CA ILE A 44 23.13 1.53 12.54
C ILE A 44 21.85 2.38 12.49
N PRO A 45 21.97 3.72 12.68
CA PRO A 45 20.79 4.58 12.71
C PRO A 45 19.99 4.54 11.40
N ILE A 46 18.68 4.32 11.53
CA ILE A 46 17.73 4.51 10.43
C ILE A 46 17.25 5.96 10.47
N VAL A 47 17.45 6.67 9.37
CA VAL A 47 17.02 8.06 9.20
C VAL A 47 15.60 8.08 8.64
N GLY A 48 14.65 8.57 9.43
CA GLY A 48 13.22 8.51 9.13
C GLY A 48 12.46 7.65 10.13
N THR A 49 11.45 6.92 9.68
CA THR A 49 10.65 6.01 10.53
C THR A 49 11.51 4.88 11.07
N SER A 50 11.39 4.60 12.36
CA SER A 50 12.16 3.57 13.07
C SER A 50 11.83 2.15 12.58
N TYR A 51 12.75 1.20 12.79
CA TYR A 51 12.48 -0.22 12.52
C TYR A 51 11.25 -0.72 13.28
N GLN A 52 11.09 -0.34 14.54
CA GLN A 52 9.95 -0.76 15.38
C GLN A 52 8.62 -0.32 14.80
N SER A 53 8.56 0.89 14.23
CA SER A 53 7.37 1.41 13.56
C SER A 53 7.10 0.72 12.22
N LEU A 54 8.16 0.44 11.46
CA LEU A 54 8.06 -0.32 10.20
C LEU A 54 7.54 -1.74 10.45
N ASP A 55 8.11 -2.44 11.44
CA ASP A 55 7.72 -3.79 11.84
C ASP A 55 6.29 -3.85 12.40
N LEU A 56 5.90 -2.85 13.20
CA LEU A 56 4.53 -2.72 13.71
C LEU A 56 3.51 -2.59 12.58
N ALA A 57 3.81 -1.80 11.56
CA ALA A 57 2.91 -1.61 10.43
C ALA A 57 2.79 -2.86 9.52
N GLU A 58 3.87 -3.66 9.42
CA GLU A 58 3.87 -4.90 8.63
C GLU A 58 3.24 -6.09 9.38
N ASP A 59 3.28 -6.11 10.71
CA ASP A 59 2.65 -7.16 11.52
C ASP A 59 1.15 -6.94 11.63
N ARG A 60 0.37 -7.74 10.89
CA ARG A 60 -1.10 -7.61 10.83
C ARG A 60 -1.76 -7.68 12.21
N GLY A 61 -1.29 -8.53 13.11
CA GLY A 61 -1.87 -8.69 14.45
C GLY A 61 -1.63 -7.46 15.33
N ARG A 62 -0.39 -6.98 15.38
CA ARG A 62 -0.03 -5.77 16.13
C ARG A 62 -0.66 -4.51 15.54
N PHE A 63 -0.67 -4.40 14.22
CA PHE A 63 -1.29 -3.27 13.54
C PHE A 63 -2.80 -3.22 13.75
N SER A 64 -3.50 -4.37 13.69
CA SER A 64 -4.94 -4.42 13.99
C SER A 64 -5.26 -4.07 15.45
N THR A 65 -4.39 -4.41 16.40
CA THR A 65 -4.52 -3.97 17.79
C THR A 65 -4.43 -2.45 17.90
N LEU A 66 -3.46 -1.83 17.23
CA LEU A 66 -3.33 -0.36 17.16
C LEU A 66 -4.59 0.27 16.56
N LEU A 67 -5.11 -0.25 15.45
CA LEU A 67 -6.34 0.26 14.83
C LEU A 67 -7.54 0.15 15.78
N HIS A 68 -7.67 -0.99 16.48
CA HIS A 68 -8.73 -1.22 17.45
C HIS A 68 -8.67 -0.23 18.64
N GLU A 69 -7.48 0.02 19.19
CA GLU A 69 -7.26 1.00 20.26
C GLU A 69 -7.68 2.43 19.87
N HIS A 70 -7.60 2.74 18.57
CA HIS A 70 -8.02 4.05 18.04
C HIS A 70 -9.43 4.06 17.45
N GLY A 71 -10.19 2.95 17.58
CA GLY A 71 -11.55 2.85 17.03
C GLY A 71 -11.62 2.91 15.49
N ILE A 72 -10.54 2.55 14.80
CA ILE A 72 -10.45 2.60 13.33
C ILE A 72 -10.86 1.24 12.75
N PRO A 73 -11.86 1.20 11.83
CA PRO A 73 -12.31 -0.04 11.22
C PRO A 73 -11.26 -0.71 10.33
N TYR A 74 -11.22 -2.04 10.38
CA TYR A 74 -10.43 -2.88 9.48
C TYR A 74 -11.19 -4.18 9.19
N PRO A 75 -10.96 -4.85 8.04
CA PRO A 75 -11.60 -6.12 7.74
C PRO A 75 -11.28 -7.17 8.79
N GLN A 76 -12.28 -7.92 9.23
CA GLN A 76 -12.05 -9.06 10.13
C GLN A 76 -11.12 -10.07 9.47
N PHE A 77 -10.21 -10.63 10.23
CA PHE A 77 -9.27 -11.64 9.75
C PHE A 77 -8.96 -12.67 10.83
N ASP A 78 -8.40 -13.78 10.38
CA ASP A 78 -7.79 -14.77 11.26
C ASP A 78 -6.55 -15.37 10.58
N VAL A 79 -5.70 -16.03 11.35
CA VAL A 79 -4.43 -16.58 10.89
C VAL A 79 -4.44 -18.09 11.08
N ILE A 80 -4.12 -18.84 10.03
CA ILE A 80 -3.97 -20.29 10.09
C ILE A 80 -2.51 -20.69 9.92
N THR A 81 -2.13 -21.75 10.59
CA THR A 81 -0.80 -22.37 10.56
C THR A 81 -0.80 -23.74 9.89
N ARG A 82 -2.00 -24.29 9.66
CA ARG A 82 -2.22 -25.58 9.02
C ARG A 82 -3.47 -25.54 8.13
N PRO A 83 -3.50 -26.30 7.04
CA PRO A 83 -4.65 -26.32 6.12
C PRO A 83 -5.99 -26.72 6.77
N ASP A 84 -5.97 -27.64 7.75
CA ASP A 84 -7.17 -28.14 8.43
C ASP A 84 -7.90 -27.07 9.28
N GLU A 85 -7.24 -25.98 9.61
CA GLU A 85 -7.81 -24.83 10.34
C GLU A 85 -8.69 -23.93 9.45
N ALA A 86 -8.49 -23.96 8.13
CA ALA A 86 -9.08 -23.00 7.19
C ALA A 86 -10.62 -23.03 7.20
N ARG A 87 -11.23 -24.21 7.30
CA ARG A 87 -12.69 -24.36 7.28
C ARG A 87 -13.36 -23.66 8.45
N ALA A 88 -12.88 -23.90 9.65
CA ALA A 88 -13.46 -23.30 10.87
C ALA A 88 -13.34 -21.77 10.87
N VAL A 89 -12.20 -21.25 10.38
CA VAL A 89 -11.99 -19.81 10.24
C VAL A 89 -12.91 -19.22 9.18
N ALA A 90 -13.08 -19.91 8.04
CA ALA A 90 -13.96 -19.43 6.97
C ALA A 90 -15.44 -19.39 7.38
N GLU A 91 -15.90 -20.39 8.16
CA GLU A 91 -17.27 -20.40 8.71
C GLU A 91 -17.54 -19.21 9.64
N LYS A 92 -16.51 -18.77 10.37
CA LYS A 92 -16.60 -17.60 11.26
C LYS A 92 -16.56 -16.27 10.49
N LEU A 93 -15.70 -16.16 9.46
CA LEU A 93 -15.51 -14.93 8.69
C LEU A 93 -16.64 -14.70 7.67
N GLY A 94 -17.16 -15.76 7.08
CA GLY A 94 -18.08 -15.69 5.93
C GLY A 94 -17.37 -15.43 4.61
N TYR A 95 -17.94 -15.92 3.52
CA TYR A 95 -17.44 -15.68 2.16
C TYR A 95 -17.98 -14.37 1.56
N PRO A 96 -17.27 -13.73 0.62
CA PRO A 96 -15.95 -14.11 0.09
C PRO A 96 -14.80 -13.83 1.06
N ILE A 97 -13.68 -14.56 0.89
CA ILE A 97 -12.49 -14.46 1.73
C ILE A 97 -11.28 -14.15 0.85
N LEU A 98 -10.45 -13.20 1.27
CA LEU A 98 -9.13 -12.98 0.70
C LEU A 98 -8.11 -13.85 1.45
N VAL A 99 -7.55 -14.83 0.73
CA VAL A 99 -6.50 -15.71 1.24
C VAL A 99 -5.15 -15.15 0.85
N ARG A 100 -4.24 -14.99 1.81
CA ARG A 100 -2.88 -14.48 1.53
C ARG A 100 -1.82 -15.12 2.42
N PRO A 101 -0.65 -15.50 1.86
CA PRO A 101 0.49 -15.88 2.66
C PRO A 101 1.04 -14.68 3.42
N SER A 102 1.61 -14.92 4.61
CA SER A 102 2.35 -13.87 5.32
C SER A 102 3.67 -13.57 4.58
N TYR A 103 4.10 -12.30 4.62
CA TYR A 103 5.41 -11.86 4.12
C TYR A 103 5.67 -12.09 2.62
N VAL A 104 4.64 -11.98 1.76
CA VAL A 104 4.80 -12.02 0.31
C VAL A 104 4.85 -10.62 -0.30
N LEU A 105 5.55 -10.50 -1.44
CA LEU A 105 5.68 -9.24 -2.18
C LEU A 105 4.67 -9.18 -3.34
N GLY A 106 4.05 -8.01 -3.54
CA GLY A 106 3.19 -7.75 -4.71
C GLY A 106 2.00 -8.69 -4.82
N GLY A 107 1.47 -9.15 -3.69
CA GLY A 107 0.29 -10.01 -3.64
C GLY A 107 0.51 -11.44 -4.14
N GLN A 108 1.75 -11.92 -4.20
CA GLN A 108 2.04 -13.29 -4.65
C GLN A 108 1.28 -14.33 -3.83
N GLY A 109 0.58 -15.24 -4.52
CA GLY A 109 -0.22 -16.29 -3.87
C GLY A 109 -1.52 -15.80 -3.24
N MET A 110 -1.87 -14.51 -3.37
CA MET A 110 -3.16 -14.01 -2.91
C MET A 110 -4.29 -14.40 -3.86
N LYS A 111 -5.42 -14.80 -3.29
CA LYS A 111 -6.62 -15.17 -4.05
C LYS A 111 -7.89 -14.85 -3.26
N ILE A 112 -8.89 -14.31 -3.95
CA ILE A 112 -10.25 -14.20 -3.42
C ILE A 112 -10.94 -15.53 -3.69
N VAL A 113 -11.49 -16.15 -2.64
CA VAL A 113 -12.22 -17.43 -2.69
C VAL A 113 -13.67 -17.19 -2.27
N ILE A 114 -14.60 -17.85 -2.97
CA ILE A 114 -16.04 -17.61 -2.81
C ILE A 114 -16.77 -18.78 -2.18
N ASN A 115 -16.11 -19.92 -2.03
CA ASN A 115 -16.67 -21.14 -1.46
C ASN A 115 -15.59 -21.98 -0.79
N HIS A 116 -16.03 -23.06 -0.15
CA HIS A 116 -15.17 -23.95 0.64
C HIS A 116 -14.18 -24.73 -0.22
N ASP A 117 -14.60 -25.24 -1.37
CA ASP A 117 -13.77 -26.10 -2.24
C ASP A 117 -12.59 -25.28 -2.81
N ASP A 118 -12.85 -24.05 -3.22
CA ASP A 118 -11.82 -23.09 -3.66
C ASP A 118 -10.83 -22.77 -2.54
N LEU A 119 -11.34 -22.58 -1.31
CA LEU A 119 -10.51 -22.29 -0.15
C LEU A 119 -9.58 -23.46 0.17
N GLU A 120 -10.12 -24.67 0.29
CA GLU A 120 -9.35 -25.87 0.64
C GLU A 120 -8.24 -26.14 -0.39
N THR A 121 -8.60 -26.09 -1.68
CA THR A 121 -7.64 -26.29 -2.77
C THR A 121 -6.50 -25.26 -2.69
N HIS A 122 -6.84 -23.99 -2.58
CA HIS A 122 -5.84 -22.92 -2.59
C HIS A 122 -4.96 -22.90 -1.34
N VAL A 123 -5.53 -23.16 -0.16
CA VAL A 123 -4.77 -23.22 1.10
C VAL A 123 -3.75 -24.37 1.08
N VAL A 124 -4.14 -25.55 0.57
CA VAL A 124 -3.21 -26.69 0.44
C VAL A 124 -2.04 -26.35 -0.50
N GLU A 125 -2.32 -25.68 -1.63
CA GLU A 125 -1.28 -25.21 -2.56
C GLU A 125 -0.33 -24.22 -1.87
N LEU A 126 -0.87 -23.24 -1.11
CA LEU A 126 -0.05 -22.24 -0.43
C LEU A 126 0.89 -22.87 0.61
N PHE A 127 0.42 -23.79 1.43
CA PHE A 127 1.29 -24.44 2.41
C PHE A 127 2.37 -25.33 1.78
N LYS A 128 2.11 -25.84 0.56
CA LYS A 128 3.10 -26.57 -0.23
C LYS A 128 4.15 -25.64 -0.83
N ASP A 129 3.71 -24.50 -1.39
CA ASP A 129 4.59 -23.56 -2.11
C ASP A 129 5.40 -22.66 -1.15
N PHE A 130 4.84 -22.40 0.05
CA PHE A 130 5.43 -21.55 1.08
C PHE A 130 5.52 -22.29 2.42
N PRO A 131 6.33 -23.34 2.53
CA PRO A 131 6.42 -24.16 3.75
C PRO A 131 6.89 -23.34 4.95
N GLY A 132 6.20 -23.48 6.08
CA GLY A 132 6.49 -22.74 7.32
C GLY A 132 5.91 -21.32 7.39
N ASN A 133 5.27 -20.83 6.33
CA ASN A 133 4.54 -19.57 6.38
C ASN A 133 3.18 -19.75 7.07
N ARG A 134 2.72 -18.62 7.64
CA ARG A 134 1.33 -18.48 8.08
C ARG A 134 0.49 -18.00 6.91
N VAL A 135 -0.77 -18.38 6.87
CA VAL A 135 -1.75 -17.90 5.89
C VAL A 135 -2.81 -17.08 6.62
N LEU A 136 -3.06 -15.89 6.12
CA LEU A 136 -4.11 -15.02 6.60
C LEU A 136 -5.36 -15.22 5.76
N LEU A 137 -6.50 -15.25 6.43
CA LEU A 137 -7.83 -15.27 5.86
C LEU A 137 -8.51 -13.96 6.26
N ASP A 138 -8.71 -13.04 5.33
CA ASP A 138 -9.39 -11.77 5.59
C ASP A 138 -10.81 -11.83 5.02
N HIS A 139 -11.81 -11.35 5.75
CA HIS A 139 -13.13 -11.10 5.19
C HIS A 139 -13.01 -10.10 4.04
N TYR A 140 -13.43 -10.50 2.85
CA TYR A 140 -13.34 -9.66 1.67
C TYR A 140 -14.54 -8.73 1.55
N LEU A 141 -14.29 -7.43 1.45
CA LEU A 141 -15.33 -6.40 1.33
C LEU A 141 -15.78 -6.28 -0.14
N ASP A 142 -16.61 -7.23 -0.58
CA ASP A 142 -17.11 -7.26 -1.95
C ASP A 142 -17.84 -5.99 -2.35
N GLY A 143 -17.50 -5.46 -3.54
CA GLY A 143 -18.07 -4.22 -4.07
C GLY A 143 -17.63 -2.95 -3.35
N ALA A 144 -16.63 -3.01 -2.46
CA ALA A 144 -16.05 -1.82 -1.86
C ALA A 144 -15.30 -0.97 -2.90
N ILE A 145 -15.29 0.35 -2.68
CA ILE A 145 -14.42 1.28 -3.41
C ILE A 145 -13.05 1.25 -2.74
N GLU A 146 -11.98 1.30 -3.52
CA GLU A 146 -10.63 1.42 -2.99
C GLU A 146 -10.11 2.85 -3.14
N ALA A 147 -9.43 3.33 -2.10
CA ALA A 147 -8.75 4.61 -2.11
C ALA A 147 -7.41 4.49 -1.38
N GLU A 148 -6.51 5.43 -1.65
CA GLU A 148 -5.25 5.52 -0.95
C GLU A 148 -4.91 6.98 -0.63
N ALA A 149 -4.25 7.20 0.52
CA ALA A 149 -3.71 8.49 0.91
C ALA A 149 -2.21 8.39 1.10
N ASP A 150 -1.47 9.33 0.53
CA ASP A 150 -0.06 9.54 0.80
C ASP A 150 0.13 10.80 1.65
N ALA A 151 1.01 10.71 2.65
CA ALA A 151 1.26 11.82 3.57
C ALA A 151 2.74 11.94 3.94
N ILE A 152 3.14 13.13 4.39
CA ILE A 152 4.41 13.42 5.04
C ILE A 152 4.13 13.63 6.53
N CYS A 153 4.92 12.99 7.41
CA CYS A 153 4.80 13.13 8.85
C CYS A 153 6.18 13.38 9.49
N ASP A 154 6.22 14.18 10.56
CA ASP A 154 7.44 14.43 11.36
C ASP A 154 7.35 13.84 12.78
N GLY A 155 6.45 12.86 12.98
CA GLY A 155 6.13 12.26 14.26
C GLY A 155 4.92 12.92 14.95
N GLU A 156 4.67 14.20 14.71
CA GLU A 156 3.59 14.99 15.31
C GLU A 156 2.64 15.55 14.26
N ASN A 157 3.21 16.24 13.28
CA ASN A 157 2.47 16.94 12.24
C ASN A 157 2.38 16.06 11.00
N VAL A 158 1.20 16.04 10.39
CA VAL A 158 0.92 15.25 9.20
C VAL A 158 0.38 16.17 8.11
N TYR A 159 0.94 16.08 6.92
CA TYR A 159 0.44 16.75 5.72
C TYR A 159 0.11 15.71 4.65
N ILE A 160 -1.17 15.58 4.32
CA ILE A 160 -1.65 14.67 3.26
C ILE A 160 -1.31 15.31 1.93
N ILE A 161 -0.43 14.67 1.15
CA ILE A 161 0.03 15.16 -0.14
C ILE A 161 -0.97 14.84 -1.26
N GLY A 162 -1.78 13.79 -1.09
CA GLY A 162 -2.85 13.46 -2.03
C GLY A 162 -3.67 12.28 -1.55
N ILE A 163 -4.95 12.28 -1.96
CA ILE A 163 -5.88 11.15 -1.81
C ILE A 163 -6.29 10.75 -3.22
N MET A 164 -6.13 9.46 -3.54
CA MET A 164 -6.49 8.90 -4.83
C MET A 164 -7.64 7.90 -4.69
N GLU A 165 -8.55 7.90 -5.65
CA GLU A 165 -9.65 6.93 -5.74
C GLU A 165 -9.40 6.01 -6.93
N HIS A 166 -9.50 4.69 -6.70
CA HIS A 166 -9.35 3.69 -7.75
C HIS A 166 -10.62 3.60 -8.61
N ILE A 167 -10.43 3.36 -9.91
CA ILE A 167 -11.53 3.18 -10.87
C ILE A 167 -12.04 1.74 -10.83
N GLU A 168 -11.12 0.76 -10.72
CA GLU A 168 -11.45 -0.63 -10.54
C GLU A 168 -11.96 -0.90 -9.12
N PRO A 169 -12.84 -1.90 -8.94
CA PRO A 169 -13.32 -2.28 -7.61
C PRO A 169 -12.18 -2.82 -6.73
N CYS A 170 -12.38 -2.75 -5.41
CA CYS A 170 -11.48 -3.31 -4.42
C CYS A 170 -11.11 -4.77 -4.75
N GLY A 171 -9.86 -5.15 -4.46
CA GLY A 171 -9.31 -6.49 -4.73
C GLY A 171 -8.43 -6.58 -5.98
N VAL A 172 -8.38 -5.54 -6.81
CA VAL A 172 -7.31 -5.36 -7.80
C VAL A 172 -6.13 -4.70 -7.12
N HIS A 173 -4.91 -5.23 -7.32
CA HIS A 173 -3.70 -4.64 -6.75
C HIS A 173 -3.59 -3.14 -7.12
N SER A 174 -3.29 -2.28 -6.15
CA SER A 174 -3.24 -0.83 -6.34
C SER A 174 -2.33 -0.37 -7.49
N GLY A 175 -1.25 -1.12 -7.77
CA GLY A 175 -0.38 -0.88 -8.93
C GLY A 175 -1.02 -1.17 -10.27
N ASP A 176 -2.06 -2.00 -10.31
CA ASP A 176 -2.76 -2.45 -11.52
C ASP A 176 -4.08 -1.70 -11.75
N SER A 177 -4.54 -0.93 -10.77
CA SER A 177 -5.74 -0.11 -10.88
C SER A 177 -5.46 1.24 -11.53
N ASN A 178 -6.38 1.66 -12.40
CA ASN A 178 -6.48 3.08 -12.75
C ASN A 178 -6.92 3.87 -11.52
N ALA A 179 -6.39 5.07 -11.33
CA ALA A 179 -6.78 5.89 -10.20
C ALA A 179 -6.80 7.37 -10.57
N THR A 180 -7.64 8.13 -9.88
CA THR A 180 -7.74 9.58 -10.10
C THR A 180 -7.23 10.36 -8.89
N LEU A 181 -6.66 11.51 -9.17
CA LEU A 181 -6.26 12.52 -8.21
C LEU A 181 -6.81 13.88 -8.66
N PRO A 182 -7.68 14.54 -7.90
CA PRO A 182 -8.32 14.09 -6.67
C PRO A 182 -9.33 12.95 -6.90
N PRO A 183 -9.94 12.42 -5.82
CA PRO A 183 -11.07 11.48 -5.90
C PRO A 183 -12.22 12.02 -6.77
N PHE A 184 -12.94 11.13 -7.43
CA PHE A 184 -14.03 11.51 -8.35
C PHE A 184 -15.44 11.21 -7.81
N ASN A 185 -15.55 10.29 -6.83
CA ASN A 185 -16.87 9.84 -6.34
C ASN A 185 -16.94 9.70 -4.80
N LEU A 186 -15.89 10.02 -4.05
CA LEU A 186 -15.91 9.97 -2.59
C LEU A 186 -16.65 11.15 -2.01
N GLY A 187 -17.67 10.89 -1.17
CA GLY A 187 -18.44 11.91 -0.45
C GLY A 187 -17.63 12.58 0.67
N GLU A 188 -18.07 13.76 1.12
CA GLU A 188 -17.38 14.55 2.14
C GLU A 188 -17.14 13.78 3.46
N LEU A 189 -18.13 12.99 3.93
CA LEU A 189 -18.02 12.19 5.15
C LEU A 189 -16.91 11.12 5.03
N VAL A 190 -16.85 10.45 3.89
CA VAL A 190 -15.80 9.44 3.60
C VAL A 190 -14.42 10.12 3.51
N MET A 191 -14.35 11.26 2.83
CA MET A 191 -13.10 12.04 2.73
C MET A 191 -12.60 12.47 4.11
N GLN A 192 -13.50 12.91 5.00
CA GLN A 192 -13.12 13.27 6.36
C GLN A 192 -12.62 12.08 7.16
N GLN A 193 -13.26 10.90 7.07
CA GLN A 193 -12.78 9.68 7.70
C GLN A 193 -11.37 9.30 7.21
N ILE A 194 -11.12 9.34 5.88
CA ILE A 194 -9.78 9.07 5.31
C ILE A 194 -8.75 10.03 5.90
N ILE A 195 -9.05 11.32 5.98
CA ILE A 195 -8.16 12.34 6.55
C ILE A 195 -7.87 12.02 8.02
N ASP A 196 -8.90 11.79 8.83
CA ASP A 196 -8.78 11.56 10.26
C ASP A 196 -8.01 10.26 10.56
N HIS A 197 -8.30 9.18 9.82
CA HIS A 197 -7.58 7.92 9.95
C HIS A 197 -6.12 8.06 9.53
N THR A 198 -5.83 8.79 8.44
CA THR A 198 -4.45 9.06 8.01
C THR A 198 -3.65 9.78 9.09
N HIS A 199 -4.21 10.85 9.67
CA HIS A 199 -3.58 11.60 10.75
C HIS A 199 -3.34 10.74 11.99
N THR A 200 -4.33 9.95 12.39
CA THR A 200 -4.26 9.10 13.57
C THR A 200 -3.21 8.00 13.40
N ILE A 201 -3.25 7.26 12.28
CA ILE A 201 -2.32 6.15 12.02
C ILE A 201 -0.89 6.66 11.88
N ALA A 202 -0.65 7.75 11.14
CA ALA A 202 0.68 8.29 10.95
C ALA A 202 1.34 8.68 12.27
N ARG A 203 0.58 9.29 13.20
CA ARG A 203 1.05 9.65 14.55
C ARG A 203 1.24 8.42 15.43
N ALA A 204 0.27 7.51 15.46
CA ALA A 204 0.31 6.31 16.30
C ALA A 204 1.49 5.39 15.92
N LEU A 205 1.85 5.32 14.64
CA LEU A 205 3.05 4.64 14.17
C LEU A 205 4.35 5.42 14.43
N GLY A 206 4.28 6.68 14.88
CA GLY A 206 5.47 7.52 15.01
C GLY A 206 6.21 7.71 13.67
N THR A 207 5.45 7.86 12.59
CA THR A 207 6.02 8.00 11.23
C THR A 207 6.86 9.27 11.12
N VAL A 208 8.06 9.13 10.55
CA VAL A 208 8.92 10.26 10.16
C VAL A 208 9.32 10.08 8.70
N GLY A 209 8.81 10.95 7.83
CA GLY A 209 8.95 10.86 6.38
C GLY A 209 7.63 10.55 5.70
N LEU A 210 7.61 9.64 4.74
CA LEU A 210 6.43 9.29 3.93
C LEU A 210 5.66 8.13 4.52
N ILE A 211 4.34 8.17 4.36
CA ILE A 211 3.44 7.06 4.63
C ILE A 211 2.37 6.99 3.54
N ASN A 212 2.04 5.78 3.12
CA ASN A 212 0.91 5.46 2.25
C ASN A 212 -0.06 4.57 3.04
N ILE A 213 -1.34 4.89 2.99
CA ILE A 213 -2.40 4.11 3.63
C ILE A 213 -3.44 3.76 2.57
N GLN A 214 -3.82 2.48 2.52
CA GLN A 214 -4.84 1.98 1.60
C GLN A 214 -6.13 1.68 2.36
N PHE A 215 -7.24 2.07 1.75
CA PHE A 215 -8.58 2.03 2.32
C PHE A 215 -9.54 1.25 1.43
N ALA A 216 -10.44 0.49 2.04
CA ALA A 216 -11.66 -0.01 1.40
C ALA A 216 -12.86 0.74 1.97
N ILE A 217 -13.71 1.26 1.11
CA ILE A 217 -14.92 2.00 1.51
C ILE A 217 -16.14 1.15 1.18
N LYS A 218 -16.91 0.79 2.22
CA LYS A 218 -18.13 0.02 2.11
C LYS A 218 -19.21 0.64 2.97
N ASP A 219 -20.36 0.93 2.38
CA ASP A 219 -21.51 1.51 3.08
C ASP A 219 -21.12 2.74 3.93
N ASP A 220 -20.41 3.70 3.31
CA ASP A 220 -19.87 4.93 3.91
C ASP A 220 -18.89 4.72 5.09
N THR A 221 -18.49 3.48 5.36
CA THR A 221 -17.46 3.15 6.35
C THR A 221 -16.10 2.95 5.69
N VAL A 222 -15.07 3.60 6.24
CA VAL A 222 -13.71 3.53 5.75
C VAL A 222 -12.92 2.50 6.55
N PHE A 223 -12.56 1.39 5.91
CA PHE A 223 -11.74 0.30 6.48
C PHE A 223 -10.29 0.44 6.05
N ILE A 224 -9.37 0.15 6.98
CA ILE A 224 -7.94 0.13 6.67
C ILE A 224 -7.55 -1.22 6.09
N ILE A 225 -6.98 -1.23 4.88
CA ILE A 225 -6.40 -2.43 4.27
C ILE A 225 -4.97 -2.61 4.78
N GLU A 226 -4.12 -1.58 4.61
CA GLU A 226 -2.73 -1.59 5.05
C GLU A 226 -2.18 -0.16 5.22
N ALA A 227 -1.12 -0.03 6.02
CA ALA A 227 -0.32 1.18 6.12
C ALA A 227 1.15 0.87 5.81
N ASN A 228 1.74 1.66 4.95
CA ASN A 228 3.11 1.52 4.50
C ASN A 228 3.90 2.79 4.88
N PRO A 229 4.63 2.85 6.02
CA PRO A 229 5.39 4.02 6.43
C PRO A 229 6.67 4.19 5.60
N ARG A 230 6.50 4.31 4.31
CA ARG A 230 7.53 4.49 3.27
C ARG A 230 6.96 5.19 2.04
N ALA A 231 7.84 5.57 1.11
CA ALA A 231 7.41 6.06 -0.19
C ALA A 231 6.64 4.97 -0.95
N SER A 232 5.46 5.33 -1.44
CA SER A 232 4.67 4.55 -2.38
C SER A 232 5.06 4.87 -3.83
N ARG A 233 4.54 4.09 -4.78
CA ARG A 233 4.67 4.42 -6.21
C ARG A 233 3.83 5.63 -6.62
N THR A 234 2.77 5.91 -5.86
CA THR A 234 1.89 7.05 -6.10
C THR A 234 2.51 8.39 -5.72
N VAL A 235 3.50 8.43 -4.81
CA VAL A 235 4.20 9.69 -4.46
C VAL A 235 4.81 10.40 -5.67
N PRO A 236 5.59 9.75 -6.57
CA PRO A 236 6.08 10.41 -7.79
C PRO A 236 4.96 10.86 -8.72
N PHE A 237 3.86 10.11 -8.80
CA PHE A 237 2.68 10.50 -9.56
C PHE A 237 2.05 11.78 -8.99
N ILE A 238 1.81 11.84 -7.68
CA ILE A 238 1.26 13.00 -6.99
C ILE A 238 2.18 14.23 -7.17
N CYS A 239 3.50 14.05 -7.02
CA CYS A 239 4.48 15.12 -7.25
C CYS A 239 4.35 15.71 -8.65
N LYS A 240 4.20 14.88 -9.68
CA LYS A 240 4.02 15.33 -11.06
C LYS A 240 2.66 15.97 -11.28
N ALA A 241 1.59 15.40 -10.73
CA ALA A 241 0.23 15.90 -10.86
C ALA A 241 0.08 17.29 -10.24
N TYR A 242 0.60 17.49 -9.05
CA TYR A 242 0.52 18.74 -8.31
C TYR A 242 1.69 19.70 -8.53
N GLN A 243 2.72 19.26 -9.28
CA GLN A 243 3.94 20.03 -9.54
C GLN A 243 4.66 20.48 -8.27
N GLU A 244 4.66 19.60 -7.24
CA GLU A 244 5.27 19.85 -5.93
C GLU A 244 6.37 18.83 -5.62
N SER A 245 7.43 19.28 -4.94
CA SER A 245 8.57 18.43 -4.57
C SER A 245 8.38 17.73 -3.21
N TYR A 246 7.32 16.96 -3.03
CA TYR A 246 7.02 16.30 -1.76
C TYR A 246 8.13 15.36 -1.28
N VAL A 247 8.82 14.66 -2.19
CA VAL A 247 9.96 13.77 -1.82
C VAL A 247 11.11 14.60 -1.23
N ASN A 248 11.39 15.79 -1.76
CA ASN A 248 12.41 16.68 -1.19
C ASN A 248 12.02 17.16 0.21
N ALA A 249 10.76 17.53 0.41
CA ALA A 249 10.24 17.91 1.73
C ALA A 249 10.36 16.75 2.73
N ALA A 250 9.88 15.56 2.35
CA ALA A 250 9.96 14.36 3.19
C ALA A 250 11.42 14.00 3.55
N THR A 251 12.36 14.13 2.62
CA THR A 251 13.78 13.89 2.89
C THR A 251 14.32 14.87 3.95
N LYS A 252 13.96 16.16 3.88
CA LYS A 252 14.36 17.15 4.87
C LYS A 252 13.74 16.87 6.25
N VAL A 253 12.51 16.38 6.27
CA VAL A 253 11.84 15.93 7.50
C VAL A 253 12.57 14.72 8.09
N MET A 254 12.87 13.70 7.29
CA MET A 254 13.63 12.52 7.74
C MET A 254 15.01 12.90 8.31
N LEU A 255 15.70 13.86 7.68
CA LEU A 255 16.98 14.36 8.16
C LEU A 255 16.87 15.26 9.40
N GLY A 256 15.65 15.55 9.90
CA GLY A 256 15.43 16.44 11.04
C GLY A 256 15.82 17.92 10.78
N THR A 257 16.06 18.30 9.52
CA THR A 257 16.44 19.66 9.16
C THR A 257 15.25 20.61 9.04
N LYS A 258 14.04 20.05 8.87
CA LYS A 258 12.77 20.78 8.84
C LYS A 258 11.64 19.94 9.45
N LYS A 259 10.64 20.62 10.02
CA LYS A 259 9.34 20.04 10.39
C LYS A 259 8.36 20.15 9.22
N VAL A 260 7.28 19.39 9.26
CA VAL A 260 6.19 19.48 8.26
C VAL A 260 5.61 20.88 8.21
N THR A 261 5.50 21.56 9.35
CA THR A 261 4.99 22.92 9.50
C THR A 261 5.89 24.03 8.88
N ASP A 262 7.15 23.69 8.56
CA ASP A 262 8.09 24.65 7.93
C ASP A 262 7.91 24.75 6.42
N PHE A 263 7.00 23.99 5.85
CA PHE A 263 6.72 23.98 4.42
C PHE A 263 5.39 24.69 4.11
N THR A 264 5.40 25.47 3.05
CA THR A 264 4.19 25.98 2.40
C THR A 264 4.07 25.29 1.05
N PHE A 265 3.12 24.39 0.91
CA PHE A 265 2.84 23.70 -0.33
C PHE A 265 1.77 24.44 -1.14
N ASN A 266 1.98 24.56 -2.43
CA ASN A 266 1.07 25.21 -3.37
C ASN A 266 0.71 24.26 -4.53
N PRO A 267 0.01 23.14 -4.23
CA PRO A 267 -0.30 22.15 -5.24
C PRO A 267 -1.11 22.77 -6.39
N LYS A 268 -0.68 22.49 -7.62
CA LYS A 268 -1.46 22.87 -8.80
C LYS A 268 -2.79 22.13 -8.76
N LYS A 269 -3.89 22.88 -8.60
CA LYS A 269 -5.25 22.35 -8.59
C LYS A 269 -5.95 22.67 -9.90
N GLY A 270 -6.83 21.77 -10.34
CA GLY A 270 -7.68 21.93 -11.52
C GLY A 270 -7.76 20.64 -12.32
N GLY A 271 -8.97 20.21 -12.64
CA GLY A 271 -9.21 18.93 -13.31
C GLY A 271 -8.79 17.71 -12.49
N TRP A 272 -8.49 16.63 -13.16
CA TRP A 272 -8.04 15.36 -12.59
C TRP A 272 -6.77 14.88 -13.28
N ALA A 273 -5.84 14.32 -12.49
CA ALA A 273 -4.77 13.49 -13.00
C ALA A 273 -5.22 12.02 -12.92
N ILE A 274 -5.07 11.27 -14.00
CA ILE A 274 -5.41 9.85 -14.07
C ILE A 274 -4.12 9.05 -14.15
N LYS A 275 -3.91 8.15 -13.19
CA LYS A 275 -2.89 7.10 -13.24
C LYS A 275 -3.44 5.94 -14.07
N VAL A 276 -2.71 5.53 -15.10
CA VAL A 276 -3.04 4.39 -15.95
C VAL A 276 -1.90 3.39 -15.88
N PRO A 277 -2.13 2.15 -15.41
CA PRO A 277 -1.10 1.13 -15.35
C PRO A 277 -0.68 0.68 -16.76
N VAL A 278 0.58 0.32 -16.91
CA VAL A 278 1.14 -0.22 -18.14
C VAL A 278 1.46 -1.69 -17.94
N PHE A 279 0.94 -2.54 -18.82
CA PHE A 279 1.16 -3.99 -18.79
C PHE A 279 2.02 -4.44 -19.98
N SER A 280 3.06 -5.22 -19.71
CA SER A 280 3.94 -5.80 -20.73
C SER A 280 3.47 -7.17 -21.22
N PHE A 281 2.15 -7.40 -21.29
CA PHE A 281 1.58 -8.69 -21.70
C PHE A 281 2.03 -9.16 -23.10
N HIS A 282 2.39 -8.23 -24.00
CA HIS A 282 2.94 -8.56 -25.31
C HIS A 282 4.30 -9.25 -25.23
N LYS A 283 5.07 -9.02 -24.15
CA LYS A 283 6.37 -9.69 -23.91
C LYS A 283 6.21 -11.02 -23.19
N PHE A 284 5.06 -11.23 -22.55
CA PHE A 284 4.76 -12.41 -21.73
C PHE A 284 3.37 -12.95 -22.12
N PRO A 285 3.23 -13.58 -23.29
CA PRO A 285 1.92 -13.98 -23.86
C PRO A 285 1.19 -15.02 -23.01
N ASP A 286 1.94 -15.86 -22.27
CA ASP A 286 1.40 -16.96 -21.46
C ASP A 286 0.94 -16.55 -20.06
N VAL A 287 1.16 -15.27 -19.68
CA VAL A 287 0.72 -14.77 -18.37
C VAL A 287 -0.79 -14.55 -18.39
N ASN A 288 -1.46 -15.04 -17.35
CA ASN A 288 -2.88 -14.74 -17.11
C ASN A 288 -3.08 -13.23 -16.98
N LYS A 289 -3.92 -12.65 -17.85
CA LYS A 289 -4.20 -11.21 -17.93
C LYS A 289 -5.28 -10.75 -16.96
N THR A 290 -5.97 -11.66 -16.27
CA THR A 290 -7.00 -11.34 -15.28
C THR A 290 -6.38 -10.56 -14.14
N LEU A 291 -6.92 -9.39 -13.82
CA LEU A 291 -6.47 -8.57 -12.69
C LEU A 291 -7.02 -9.13 -11.38
N GLY A 292 -6.29 -8.89 -10.31
CA GLY A 292 -6.62 -9.37 -8.98
C GLY A 292 -5.58 -8.86 -7.96
N PRO A 293 -5.49 -9.50 -6.80
CA PRO A 293 -4.59 -9.04 -5.72
C PRO A 293 -3.10 -9.07 -6.07
N GLN A 294 -2.71 -9.92 -7.03
CA GLN A 294 -1.31 -10.04 -7.47
C GLN A 294 -0.99 -9.01 -8.56
N MET A 295 0.06 -8.21 -8.32
CA MET A 295 0.52 -7.17 -9.24
C MET A 295 1.08 -7.73 -10.55
N LYS A 296 0.67 -7.12 -11.69
CA LYS A 296 1.09 -7.49 -13.05
C LYS A 296 1.62 -6.32 -13.87
N SER A 297 1.36 -5.08 -13.44
CA SER A 297 1.84 -3.88 -14.13
C SER A 297 3.35 -3.75 -14.05
N THR A 298 3.94 -3.18 -15.09
CA THR A 298 5.39 -2.95 -15.23
C THR A 298 5.75 -1.47 -15.28
N GLY A 299 4.75 -0.60 -15.24
CA GLY A 299 4.91 0.84 -15.28
C GLY A 299 3.57 1.55 -15.14
N GLU A 300 3.61 2.87 -15.24
CA GLU A 300 2.42 3.71 -15.18
C GLU A 300 2.55 4.92 -16.11
N ALA A 301 1.42 5.42 -16.59
CA ALA A 301 1.28 6.66 -17.34
C ALA A 301 0.42 7.64 -16.55
N ILE A 302 0.63 8.93 -16.81
CA ILE A 302 -0.19 10.01 -16.26
C ILE A 302 -0.90 10.75 -17.38
N TYR A 303 -2.20 10.98 -17.19
CA TYR A 303 -3.03 11.79 -18.07
C TYR A 303 -3.70 12.89 -17.28
N PHE A 304 -3.90 14.04 -17.89
CA PHE A 304 -4.62 15.19 -17.28
C PHE A 304 -5.91 15.41 -18.05
N ILE A 305 -7.01 15.55 -17.32
CA ILE A 305 -8.34 15.85 -17.86
C ILE A 305 -8.98 17.00 -17.08
N ASP A 306 -9.74 17.85 -17.77
CA ASP A 306 -10.44 18.97 -17.16
C ASP A 306 -11.83 18.59 -16.64
N SER A 307 -12.37 17.46 -17.05
CA SER A 307 -13.72 17.02 -16.72
C SER A 307 -13.83 15.49 -16.72
N LEU A 308 -14.63 14.95 -15.79
CA LEU A 308 -15.01 13.52 -15.79
C LEU A 308 -15.88 13.11 -17.01
N ARG A 309 -16.26 14.08 -17.86
CA ARG A 309 -16.89 13.79 -19.16
C ARG A 309 -15.87 13.46 -20.25
N ASP A 310 -14.58 13.56 -19.96
CA ASP A 310 -13.51 13.21 -20.89
C ASP A 310 -13.65 11.77 -21.41
N PRO A 311 -13.47 11.54 -22.73
CA PRO A 311 -13.58 10.21 -23.32
C PRO A 311 -12.68 9.15 -22.69
N LEU A 312 -11.46 9.54 -22.26
CA LEU A 312 -10.54 8.62 -21.59
C LEU A 312 -11.13 8.13 -20.27
N PHE A 313 -11.58 9.05 -19.38
CA PHE A 313 -12.19 8.66 -18.11
C PHE A 313 -13.42 7.78 -18.31
N ARG A 314 -14.32 8.18 -19.21
CA ARG A 314 -15.52 7.39 -19.52
C ARG A 314 -15.21 5.99 -19.99
N LYS A 315 -14.20 5.84 -20.84
CA LYS A 315 -13.72 4.54 -21.33
C LYS A 315 -13.20 3.70 -20.16
N LEU A 316 -12.26 4.22 -19.38
CA LEU A 316 -11.68 3.49 -18.24
C LEU A 316 -12.76 3.07 -17.24
N TYR A 317 -13.69 3.97 -16.92
CA TYR A 317 -14.77 3.68 -15.99
C TYR A 317 -15.77 2.63 -16.53
N SER A 318 -16.07 2.67 -17.82
CA SER A 318 -16.97 1.67 -18.45
C SER A 318 -16.32 0.29 -18.56
N GLU A 319 -15.00 0.24 -18.72
CA GLU A 319 -14.22 -0.98 -18.89
C GLU A 319 -13.62 -1.52 -17.58
N ARG A 320 -13.90 -0.88 -16.42
CA ARG A 320 -13.25 -1.21 -15.12
C ARG A 320 -13.38 -2.67 -14.69
N ASN A 321 -14.38 -3.38 -15.17
CA ASN A 321 -14.58 -4.81 -14.89
C ASN A 321 -14.08 -5.74 -16.00
N TYR A 322 -13.51 -5.20 -17.07
CA TYR A 322 -13.17 -6.00 -18.26
C TYR A 322 -12.13 -7.10 -18.00
N TYR A 323 -11.16 -6.82 -17.15
CA TYR A 323 -10.08 -7.76 -16.80
C TYR A 323 -10.29 -8.49 -15.49
N LEU A 324 -11.46 -8.39 -14.87
CA LEU A 324 -11.75 -9.11 -13.64
C LEU A 324 -12.20 -10.54 -13.96
N SER A 325 -11.90 -11.47 -13.06
CA SER A 325 -12.50 -12.81 -13.11
C SER A 325 -14.01 -12.70 -12.94
N LYS A 326 -14.75 -13.36 -13.84
CA LYS A 326 -16.21 -13.48 -13.73
C LYS A 326 -16.56 -14.50 -12.65
#